data_c007bef1110f9023913a91da27e24e3c
#
_entry.id   c007bef1110f9023913a91da27e24e3c
#
_cell.length_a   1.000
_cell.length_b   1.000
_cell.length_c   1.000
_cell.angle_alpha   90.00
_cell.angle_beta   90.00
_cell.angle_gamma   90.00
#
_symmetry.space_group_name_H-M   'P 1'
#
loop_
_entity.id
_entity.type
_entity.pdbx_description
1 polymer ?
#
loop_
_entity_poly.entity_id
_entity_poly.type
_entity_poly.pdbx_seq_one_letter_code
_entity_poly.pdbx_strand_id
1 'polypeptide(L)'
;DKDYIIYEHDHKYLKNRNPSVFPDFKAPAHMIINEKFYRSARAVFCQSSIHAEVVRKNLSIRNVVNTGCSLWHNSQIATLRKHAGNEKKPVYAIMDSTNSIKGTSEAENYCLQNNMPYEKIPFSGFDEFIEKLSSYAGLVFFPKPLETFCRAVMEARMVGCKLVTNDWNGCTHEEWFPKYKGVDLIDFVNSDPNGIKMPLPNR
;
A
#
# COMPACT_ATOMS: atom_id res chain seq x y z
N ASP A 1 -29.07 -13.76 -10.90
CA ASP A 1 -27.96 -12.82 -10.74
C ASP A 1 -27.70 -12.66 -9.24
N LYS A 2 -26.45 -12.90 -8.82
CA LYS A 2 -26.07 -12.69 -7.42
C LYS A 2 -25.72 -11.22 -7.25
N ASP A 3 -26.29 -10.59 -6.22
CA ASP A 3 -25.98 -9.22 -5.81
C ASP A 3 -24.68 -9.25 -4.99
N TYR A 4 -23.61 -8.60 -5.45
CA TYR A 4 -22.30 -8.66 -4.81
C TYR A 4 -21.51 -7.36 -5.01
N ILE A 5 -20.53 -7.16 -4.14
CA ILE A 5 -19.48 -6.14 -4.25
C ILE A 5 -18.12 -6.80 -4.42
N ILE A 6 -17.18 -6.08 -5.00
CA ILE A 6 -15.77 -6.51 -5.11
C ILE A 6 -14.93 -5.56 -4.25
N TYR A 7 -14.10 -6.12 -3.38
CA TYR A 7 -12.99 -5.41 -2.77
C TYR A 7 -11.71 -5.78 -3.51
N GLU A 8 -11.27 -4.88 -4.39
CA GLU A 8 -10.11 -5.11 -5.25
C GLU A 8 -8.83 -4.65 -4.56
N HIS A 9 -7.80 -5.50 -4.53
CA HIS A 9 -6.54 -5.19 -3.88
C HIS A 9 -5.30 -5.78 -4.57
N ASP A 10 -5.43 -6.26 -5.83
CA ASP A 10 -4.32 -6.97 -6.50
C ASP A 10 -4.42 -6.98 -8.04
N HIS A 11 -5.15 -6.04 -8.65
CA HIS A 11 -5.36 -5.96 -10.12
C HIS A 11 -5.79 -7.29 -10.77
N LYS A 12 -6.67 -8.05 -10.11
CA LYS A 12 -7.10 -9.41 -10.56
C LYS A 12 -7.90 -9.43 -11.86
N TYR A 13 -8.20 -8.27 -12.41
CA TYR A 13 -8.77 -8.12 -13.74
C TYR A 13 -7.71 -8.21 -14.86
N LEU A 14 -6.41 -8.29 -14.52
CA LEU A 14 -5.29 -8.48 -15.44
C LEU A 14 -4.69 -9.88 -15.29
N LYS A 15 -4.33 -10.51 -16.44
CA LYS A 15 -3.65 -11.82 -16.43
C LYS A 15 -2.37 -11.83 -15.62
N ASN A 16 -1.56 -10.76 -15.73
CA ASN A 16 -0.28 -10.62 -15.04
C ASN A 16 -0.37 -9.84 -13.71
N ARG A 17 -1.56 -9.34 -13.34
CA ARG A 17 -1.83 -8.53 -12.14
C ARG A 17 -0.90 -7.32 -11.97
N ASN A 18 -0.30 -6.85 -13.06
CA ASN A 18 0.64 -5.74 -13.01
C ASN A 18 0.35 -4.74 -14.15
N PRO A 19 -0.36 -3.65 -13.90
CA PRO A 19 -0.62 -2.62 -14.88
C PRO A 19 0.65 -1.80 -15.24
N SER A 20 1.67 -1.79 -14.37
CA SER A 20 2.87 -0.95 -14.52
C SER A 20 3.74 -1.32 -15.73
N VAL A 21 3.55 -2.52 -16.30
CA VAL A 21 4.27 -2.95 -17.51
C VAL A 21 3.67 -2.38 -18.81
N PHE A 22 2.54 -1.70 -18.71
CA PHE A 22 1.87 -1.10 -19.86
C PHE A 22 1.94 0.43 -19.81
N PRO A 23 2.08 1.09 -20.97
CA PRO A 23 2.04 2.55 -21.05
C PRO A 23 0.75 3.08 -20.37
N ASP A 24 0.91 4.13 -19.57
CA ASP A 24 -0.22 4.75 -18.84
C ASP A 24 -1.06 3.76 -18.01
N PHE A 25 -0.50 2.64 -17.58
CA PHE A 25 -1.21 1.57 -16.88
C PHE A 25 -2.39 0.98 -17.67
N LYS A 26 -2.44 1.16 -19.00
CA LYS A 26 -3.51 0.66 -19.89
C LYS A 26 -3.08 -0.62 -20.56
N ALA A 27 -3.64 -1.73 -20.11
CA ALA A 27 -3.38 -3.05 -20.70
C ALA A 27 -4.14 -3.23 -22.03
N PRO A 28 -3.58 -3.98 -22.99
CA PRO A 28 -4.31 -4.36 -24.20
C PRO A 28 -5.44 -5.32 -23.86
N ALA A 29 -6.49 -5.34 -24.70
CA ALA A 29 -7.72 -6.07 -24.43
C ALA A 29 -7.52 -7.57 -24.12
N HIS A 30 -6.57 -8.22 -24.76
CA HIS A 30 -6.29 -9.65 -24.55
C HIS A 30 -5.69 -9.97 -23.17
N MET A 31 -5.23 -8.96 -22.44
CA MET A 31 -4.74 -9.07 -21.05
C MET A 31 -5.86 -8.90 -20.02
N ILE A 32 -7.03 -8.37 -20.42
CA ILE A 32 -8.17 -8.21 -19.52
C ILE A 32 -8.85 -9.56 -19.30
N ILE A 33 -9.09 -9.88 -18.04
CA ILE A 33 -9.84 -11.07 -17.62
C ILE A 33 -10.93 -10.67 -16.63
N ASN A 34 -11.88 -11.55 -16.40
CA ASN A 34 -12.96 -11.35 -15.43
C ASN A 34 -13.82 -10.08 -15.65
N GLU A 35 -13.78 -9.47 -16.83
CA GLU A 35 -14.45 -8.20 -17.12
C GLU A 35 -15.95 -8.24 -16.77
N LYS A 36 -16.66 -9.32 -17.18
CA LYS A 36 -18.09 -9.50 -16.89
C LYS A 36 -18.37 -9.52 -15.39
N PHE A 37 -17.48 -10.16 -14.60
CA PHE A 37 -17.57 -10.21 -13.14
C PHE A 37 -17.49 -8.80 -12.52
N TYR A 38 -16.53 -7.98 -12.97
CA TYR A 38 -16.40 -6.59 -12.46
C TYR A 38 -17.55 -5.70 -12.91
N ARG A 39 -18.03 -5.83 -14.15
CA ARG A 39 -19.17 -5.05 -14.67
C ARG A 39 -20.48 -5.34 -13.97
N SER A 40 -20.70 -6.60 -13.56
CA SER A 40 -21.93 -7.03 -12.90
C SER A 40 -21.94 -6.77 -11.39
N ALA A 41 -20.83 -6.36 -10.79
CA ALA A 41 -20.79 -6.00 -9.37
C ALA A 41 -21.57 -4.71 -9.11
N ARG A 42 -22.22 -4.59 -7.95
CA ARG A 42 -22.85 -3.33 -7.50
C ARG A 42 -21.82 -2.22 -7.32
N ALA A 43 -20.66 -2.58 -6.76
CA ALA A 43 -19.54 -1.67 -6.57
C ALA A 43 -18.22 -2.44 -6.59
N VAL A 44 -17.15 -1.76 -7.04
CA VAL A 44 -15.76 -2.21 -6.98
C VAL A 44 -15.01 -1.23 -6.09
N PHE A 45 -14.68 -1.66 -4.88
CA PHE A 45 -13.93 -0.87 -3.92
C PHE A 45 -12.44 -1.01 -4.19
N CYS A 46 -11.77 0.11 -4.42
CA CYS A 46 -10.34 0.22 -4.65
C CYS A 46 -9.67 0.95 -3.49
N GLN A 47 -8.45 0.57 -3.14
CA GLN A 47 -7.78 1.02 -1.94
C GLN A 47 -7.18 2.43 -2.05
N SER A 48 -6.99 2.95 -3.27
CA SER A 48 -6.44 4.29 -3.49
C SER A 48 -7.01 4.93 -4.75
N SER A 49 -6.83 6.24 -4.88
CA SER A 49 -7.26 7.05 -6.03
C SER A 49 -6.63 6.56 -7.32
N ILE A 50 -5.32 6.34 -7.35
CA ILE A 50 -4.62 5.78 -8.52
C ILE A 50 -5.10 4.36 -8.85
N HIS A 51 -5.33 3.53 -7.85
CA HIS A 51 -5.89 2.19 -8.05
C HIS A 51 -7.27 2.26 -8.71
N ALA A 52 -8.16 3.10 -8.21
CA ALA A 52 -9.50 3.30 -8.77
C ALA A 52 -9.45 3.84 -10.20
N GLU A 53 -8.55 4.78 -10.49
CA GLU A 53 -8.33 5.30 -11.85
C GLU A 53 -7.88 4.21 -12.80
N VAL A 54 -6.89 3.42 -12.42
CA VAL A 54 -6.34 2.33 -13.25
C VAL A 54 -7.39 1.25 -13.52
N VAL A 55 -8.23 0.90 -12.53
CA VAL A 55 -9.37 -0.02 -12.72
C VAL A 55 -10.38 0.55 -13.72
N ARG A 56 -10.80 1.81 -13.57
CA ARG A 56 -11.73 2.48 -14.51
C ARG A 56 -11.17 2.51 -15.92
N LYS A 57 -9.88 2.85 -16.06
CA LYS A 57 -9.18 2.96 -17.35
C LYS A 57 -9.13 1.63 -18.09
N ASN A 58 -8.93 0.52 -17.37
CA ASN A 58 -8.83 -0.81 -17.99
C ASN A 58 -10.19 -1.46 -18.28
N LEU A 59 -11.15 -1.34 -17.38
CA LEU A 59 -12.44 -2.01 -17.48
C LEU A 59 -13.55 -1.14 -18.07
N SER A 60 -13.34 0.18 -18.20
CA SER A 60 -14.36 1.14 -18.66
C SER A 60 -15.67 1.00 -17.87
N ILE A 61 -15.59 0.87 -16.54
CA ILE A 61 -16.74 0.74 -15.62
C ILE A 61 -16.88 1.98 -14.75
N ARG A 62 -18.12 2.27 -14.29
CA ARG A 62 -18.44 3.47 -13.49
C ARG A 62 -18.65 3.17 -12.01
N ASN A 63 -18.94 1.93 -11.65
CA ASN A 63 -19.24 1.45 -10.30
C ASN A 63 -17.97 1.26 -9.43
N VAL A 64 -16.93 2.08 -9.63
CA VAL A 64 -15.67 2.04 -8.88
C VAL A 64 -15.68 3.10 -7.79
N VAL A 65 -15.40 2.68 -6.57
CA VAL A 65 -15.32 3.53 -5.38
C VAL A 65 -13.89 3.51 -4.85
N ASN A 66 -13.29 4.70 -4.67
CA ASN A 66 -12.03 4.81 -3.94
C ASN A 66 -12.32 4.81 -2.44
N THR A 67 -11.74 3.87 -1.69
CA THR A 67 -11.82 3.85 -0.23
C THR A 67 -10.76 4.75 0.41
N GLY A 68 -9.69 5.07 -0.32
CA GLY A 68 -8.57 5.87 0.15
C GLY A 68 -7.85 5.27 1.36
N CYS A 69 -8.02 3.98 1.63
CA CYS A 69 -7.48 3.35 2.83
C CYS A 69 -7.34 1.83 2.66
N SER A 70 -6.54 1.25 3.54
CA SER A 70 -6.50 -0.19 3.82
C SER A 70 -7.00 -0.47 5.23
N LEU A 71 -7.10 -1.73 5.62
CA LEU A 71 -7.62 -2.15 6.90
C LEU A 71 -6.51 -2.69 7.81
N TRP A 72 -6.58 -2.32 9.08
CA TRP A 72 -5.77 -2.88 10.16
C TRP A 72 -6.66 -3.44 11.26
N HIS A 73 -6.28 -4.57 11.81
CA HIS A 73 -6.91 -5.10 13.02
C HIS A 73 -6.65 -4.17 14.21
N ASN A 74 -7.54 -4.16 15.20
CA ASN A 74 -7.37 -3.37 16.43
C ASN A 74 -6.04 -3.69 17.15
N SER A 75 -5.61 -4.96 17.15
CA SER A 75 -4.31 -5.37 17.68
C SER A 75 -3.14 -4.73 16.90
N GLN A 76 -3.23 -4.66 15.58
CA GLN A 76 -2.22 -4.00 14.74
C GLN A 76 -2.16 -2.49 14.99
N ILE A 77 -3.31 -1.84 15.15
CA ILE A 77 -3.40 -0.43 15.55
C ILE A 77 -2.74 -0.21 16.92
N ALA A 78 -2.99 -1.10 17.88
CA ALA A 78 -2.37 -1.03 19.21
C ALA A 78 -0.84 -1.15 19.12
N THR A 79 -0.33 -2.09 18.33
CA THR A 79 1.12 -2.25 18.09
C THR A 79 1.71 -1.01 17.44
N LEU A 80 1.08 -0.44 16.41
CA LEU A 80 1.54 0.79 15.75
C LEU A 80 1.61 1.96 16.73
N ARG A 81 0.57 2.16 17.57
CA ARG A 81 0.56 3.21 18.61
C ARG A 81 1.68 3.02 19.63
N LYS A 82 1.89 1.79 20.11
CA LYS A 82 2.96 1.46 21.07
C LYS A 82 4.32 1.90 20.55
N HIS A 83 4.57 1.77 19.25
CA HIS A 83 5.88 2.00 18.65
C HIS A 83 6.02 3.34 17.90
N ALA A 84 4.97 4.15 17.80
CA ALA A 84 4.98 5.40 17.03
C ALA A 84 5.97 6.48 17.57
N GLY A 85 6.27 6.43 18.86
CA GLY A 85 7.19 7.38 19.54
C GLY A 85 8.60 6.84 19.79
N ASN A 86 8.96 5.68 19.24
CA ASN A 86 10.27 5.08 19.49
C ASN A 86 11.42 5.98 18.99
N GLU A 87 12.51 6.00 19.75
CA GLU A 87 13.76 6.65 19.36
C GLU A 87 14.30 6.02 18.06
N LYS A 88 14.87 6.85 17.18
CA LYS A 88 15.35 6.47 15.86
C LYS A 88 16.87 6.41 15.80
N LYS A 89 17.45 5.28 15.42
CA LYS A 89 18.85 5.22 15.01
C LYS A 89 19.03 5.89 13.63
N PRO A 90 20.18 6.53 13.34
CA PRO A 90 20.40 7.25 12.08
C PRO A 90 20.70 6.31 10.91
N VAL A 91 19.90 5.25 10.76
CA VAL A 91 20.03 4.19 9.75
C VAL A 91 18.67 3.97 9.09
N TYR A 92 18.66 3.74 7.79
CA TYR A 92 17.45 3.44 7.03
C TYR A 92 17.21 1.93 6.94
N ALA A 93 15.97 1.53 7.01
CA ALA A 93 15.55 0.16 6.77
C ALA A 93 15.34 -0.09 5.28
N ILE A 94 15.75 -1.26 4.79
CA ILE A 94 15.37 -1.81 3.49
C ILE A 94 14.72 -3.16 3.75
N MET A 95 13.60 -3.44 3.10
CA MET A 95 12.96 -4.76 3.21
C MET A 95 13.83 -5.82 2.54
N ASP A 96 14.28 -6.82 3.30
CA ASP A 96 15.06 -7.95 2.76
C ASP A 96 14.10 -8.94 2.07
N SER A 97 14.07 -8.90 0.76
CA SER A 97 13.22 -9.75 -0.05
C SER A 97 13.96 -10.32 -1.25
N THR A 98 13.88 -11.64 -1.41
CA THR A 98 14.35 -12.32 -2.62
C THR A 98 13.42 -12.11 -3.82
N ASN A 99 12.21 -11.61 -3.59
CA ASN A 99 11.28 -11.28 -4.65
C ASN A 99 11.67 -9.94 -5.29
N SER A 100 12.17 -10.00 -6.52
CA SER A 100 12.65 -8.84 -7.27
C SER A 100 11.62 -7.71 -7.44
N ILE A 101 10.31 -8.01 -7.34
CA ILE A 101 9.26 -6.98 -7.43
C ILE A 101 9.25 -6.02 -6.23
N LYS A 102 9.87 -6.39 -5.10
CA LYS A 102 9.94 -5.53 -3.91
C LYS A 102 11.06 -4.49 -3.98
N GLY A 103 11.93 -4.54 -4.99
CA GLY A 103 12.92 -3.50 -5.26
C GLY A 103 14.03 -3.40 -4.21
N THR A 104 14.39 -4.51 -3.54
CA THR A 104 15.47 -4.53 -2.53
C THR A 104 16.79 -4.02 -3.12
N SER A 105 17.21 -4.53 -4.29
CA SER A 105 18.44 -4.11 -4.94
C SER A 105 18.44 -2.64 -5.35
N GLU A 106 17.31 -2.12 -5.81
CA GLU A 106 17.13 -0.70 -6.15
C GLU A 106 17.26 0.19 -4.92
N ALA A 107 16.69 -0.25 -3.79
CA ALA A 107 16.79 0.45 -2.51
C ALA A 107 18.23 0.46 -1.98
N GLU A 108 18.97 -0.67 -2.07
CA GLU A 108 20.38 -0.75 -1.72
C GLU A 108 21.24 0.19 -2.59
N ASN A 109 21.05 0.15 -3.91
CA ASN A 109 21.77 1.01 -4.84
C ASN A 109 21.51 2.50 -4.55
N TYR A 110 20.28 2.86 -4.25
CA TYR A 110 19.93 4.24 -3.87
C TYR A 110 20.67 4.67 -2.60
N CYS A 111 20.68 3.83 -1.56
CA CYS A 111 21.39 4.12 -0.32
C CYS A 111 22.90 4.29 -0.54
N LEU A 112 23.52 3.40 -1.32
CA LEU A 112 24.95 3.47 -1.64
C LEU A 112 25.28 4.76 -2.42
N GLN A 113 24.51 5.12 -3.43
CA GLN A 113 24.73 6.33 -4.24
C GLN A 113 24.56 7.62 -3.45
N ASN A 114 23.73 7.62 -2.40
CA ASN A 114 23.44 8.80 -1.58
C ASN A 114 24.19 8.79 -0.23
N ASN A 115 25.13 7.87 -0.02
CA ASN A 115 25.88 7.70 1.25
C ASN A 115 24.95 7.57 2.47
N MET A 116 23.83 6.88 2.32
CA MET A 116 22.85 6.66 3.39
C MET A 116 23.15 5.36 4.12
N PRO A 117 23.39 5.38 5.44
CA PRO A 117 23.52 4.15 6.21
C PRO A 117 22.21 3.35 6.16
N TYR A 118 22.31 2.06 5.88
CA TYR A 118 21.13 1.20 5.81
C TYR A 118 21.37 -0.18 6.41
N GLU A 119 20.28 -0.83 6.81
CA GLU A 119 20.23 -2.23 7.20
C GLU A 119 19.04 -2.91 6.51
N LYS A 120 19.22 -4.17 6.15
CA LYS A 120 18.14 -5.00 5.63
C LYS A 120 17.38 -5.61 6.79
N ILE A 121 16.05 -5.47 6.76
CA ILE A 121 15.15 -6.09 7.72
C ILE A 121 14.43 -7.26 7.06
N PRO A 122 14.56 -8.48 7.60
CA PRO A 122 13.90 -9.65 7.05
C PRO A 122 12.38 -9.54 7.24
N PHE A 123 11.66 -10.23 6.38
CA PHE A 123 10.22 -10.39 6.57
C PHE A 123 9.96 -11.21 7.84
N SER A 124 9.10 -10.68 8.70
CA SER A 124 8.71 -11.32 9.98
C SER A 124 7.22 -11.10 10.23
N GLY A 125 6.71 -11.62 11.34
CA GLY A 125 5.35 -11.30 11.79
C GLY A 125 5.13 -9.80 11.96
N PHE A 126 3.87 -9.36 11.89
CA PHE A 126 3.53 -7.93 11.92
C PHE A 126 4.15 -7.19 13.10
N ASP A 127 3.98 -7.72 14.32
CA ASP A 127 4.44 -7.05 15.54
C ASP A 127 5.96 -6.91 15.57
N GLU A 128 6.69 -7.96 15.22
CA GLU A 128 8.15 -7.95 15.14
C GLU A 128 8.66 -7.00 14.04
N PHE A 129 7.99 -6.98 12.89
CA PHE A 129 8.32 -6.07 11.81
C PHE A 129 8.15 -4.60 12.23
N ILE A 130 7.02 -4.27 12.88
CA ILE A 130 6.75 -2.90 13.36
C ILE A 130 7.73 -2.48 14.46
N GLU A 131 8.02 -3.37 15.41
CA GLU A 131 9.01 -3.12 16.46
C GLU A 131 10.38 -2.77 15.86
N LYS A 132 10.88 -3.60 14.93
CA LYS A 132 12.14 -3.33 14.25
C LYS A 132 12.09 -2.05 13.45
N LEU A 133 11.11 -1.90 12.56
CA LEU A 133 10.97 -0.75 11.68
C LEU A 133 10.90 0.56 12.46
N SER A 134 10.24 0.56 13.61
CA SER A 134 10.08 1.75 14.44
C SER A 134 11.37 2.33 15.00
N SER A 135 12.46 1.56 15.03
CA SER A 135 13.78 1.99 15.49
C SER A 135 14.64 2.67 14.41
N TYR A 136 14.22 2.64 13.15
CA TYR A 136 14.98 3.21 12.04
C TYR A 136 14.58 4.65 11.73
N ALA A 137 15.52 5.45 11.21
CA ALA A 137 15.27 6.82 10.75
C ALA A 137 14.26 6.88 9.61
N GLY A 138 14.23 5.85 8.77
CA GLY A 138 13.34 5.79 7.62
C GLY A 138 13.28 4.42 6.96
N LEU A 139 12.38 4.31 5.98
CA LEU A 139 12.25 3.18 5.08
C LEU A 139 12.60 3.61 3.66
N VAL A 140 13.47 2.83 2.99
CA VAL A 140 13.71 2.94 1.55
C VAL A 140 13.04 1.75 0.87
N PHE A 141 12.09 2.04 -0.03
CA PHE A 141 11.27 1.02 -0.66
C PHE A 141 10.85 1.43 -2.07
N PHE A 142 11.28 0.66 -3.08
CA PHE A 142 11.00 0.93 -4.50
C PHE A 142 10.29 -0.25 -5.16
N PRO A 143 8.97 -0.43 -4.92
CA PRO A 143 8.24 -1.52 -5.58
C PRO A 143 8.27 -1.35 -7.11
N LYS A 144 8.32 -2.48 -7.84
CA LYS A 144 8.29 -2.48 -9.31
C LYS A 144 6.88 -2.53 -9.90
N PRO A 145 5.89 -3.25 -9.28
CA PRO A 145 4.50 -3.10 -9.67
C PRO A 145 3.86 -1.88 -8.98
N LEU A 146 2.79 -1.37 -9.58
CA LEU A 146 1.91 -0.44 -8.90
C LEU A 146 1.21 -1.15 -7.72
N GLU A 147 1.63 -0.85 -6.52
CA GLU A 147 0.99 -1.33 -5.29
C GLU A 147 -0.35 -0.62 -5.13
N THR A 148 -1.43 -1.37 -4.91
CA THR A 148 -2.79 -0.81 -4.83
C THR A 148 -2.98 0.16 -3.66
N PHE A 149 -2.19 -0.02 -2.59
CA PHE A 149 -2.13 0.90 -1.44
C PHE A 149 -0.74 0.99 -0.82
N CYS A 150 -0.08 -0.15 -0.60
CA CYS A 150 1.20 -0.32 0.08
C CYS A 150 1.16 -0.07 1.61
N ARG A 151 0.74 -1.10 2.35
CA ARG A 151 0.69 -1.04 3.82
C ARG A 151 2.05 -0.77 4.46
N ALA A 152 3.14 -1.35 3.94
CA ALA A 152 4.49 -1.16 4.52
C ALA A 152 4.91 0.32 4.53
N VAL A 153 4.61 1.08 3.48
CA VAL A 153 4.86 2.53 3.42
C VAL A 153 4.01 3.28 4.45
N MET A 154 2.74 2.90 4.60
CA MET A 154 1.86 3.47 5.61
C MET A 154 2.33 3.18 7.03
N GLU A 155 2.66 1.94 7.31
CA GLU A 155 3.13 1.47 8.60
C GLU A 155 4.44 2.17 9.01
N ALA A 156 5.37 2.33 8.07
CA ALA A 156 6.58 3.11 8.30
C ALA A 156 6.27 4.57 8.69
N ARG A 157 5.34 5.21 7.98
CA ARG A 157 4.92 6.57 8.27
C ARG A 157 4.17 6.69 9.60
N MET A 158 3.35 5.69 9.95
CA MET A 158 2.64 5.60 11.23
C MET A 158 3.59 5.48 12.42
N VAL A 159 4.71 4.77 12.27
CA VAL A 159 5.73 4.70 13.33
C VAL A 159 6.79 5.80 13.22
N GLY A 160 6.56 6.84 12.42
CA GLY A 160 7.39 8.03 12.37
C GLY A 160 8.65 7.92 11.50
N CYS A 161 8.80 6.90 10.68
CA CYS A 161 9.90 6.79 9.73
C CYS A 161 9.80 7.84 8.61
N LYS A 162 10.95 8.36 8.16
CA LYS A 162 11.06 9.06 6.88
C LYS A 162 10.86 8.04 5.74
N LEU A 163 10.34 8.51 4.61
CA LEU A 163 10.10 7.65 3.45
C LEU A 163 10.97 8.08 2.28
N VAL A 164 11.61 7.10 1.66
CA VAL A 164 12.26 7.23 0.35
C VAL A 164 11.64 6.16 -0.54
N THR A 165 10.84 6.57 -1.49
CA THR A 165 10.06 5.66 -2.34
C THR A 165 9.78 6.27 -3.71
N ASN A 166 9.24 5.47 -4.63
CA ASN A 166 8.75 5.93 -5.93
C ASN A 166 7.23 6.16 -5.91
N ASP A 167 6.69 6.65 -7.03
CA ASP A 167 5.26 6.96 -7.19
C ASP A 167 4.36 5.72 -7.39
N TRP A 168 4.89 4.51 -7.22
CA TRP A 168 4.15 3.28 -7.43
C TRP A 168 3.52 2.72 -6.15
N ASN A 169 3.27 3.57 -5.19
CA ASN A 169 2.59 3.23 -3.93
C ASN A 169 1.24 3.94 -3.86
N GLY A 170 0.16 3.20 -3.94
CA GLY A 170 -1.18 3.78 -3.99
C GLY A 170 -1.48 4.79 -2.88
N CYS A 171 -1.03 4.54 -1.65
CA CYS A 171 -1.28 5.44 -0.52
C CYS A 171 -0.66 6.83 -0.69
N THR A 172 0.44 6.97 -1.44
CA THR A 172 1.10 8.26 -1.66
C THR A 172 0.32 9.20 -2.58
N HIS A 173 -0.66 8.68 -3.31
CA HIS A 173 -1.56 9.44 -4.18
C HIS A 173 -2.79 10.00 -3.46
N GLU A 174 -2.97 9.67 -2.18
CA GLU A 174 -4.09 10.20 -1.40
C GLU A 174 -3.79 11.62 -0.89
N GLU A 175 -4.74 12.54 -1.04
CA GLU A 175 -4.58 13.95 -0.65
C GLU A 175 -4.24 14.15 0.83
N TRP A 176 -4.65 13.22 1.68
CA TRP A 176 -4.39 13.26 3.12
C TRP A 176 -2.99 12.72 3.47
N PHE A 177 -2.36 11.93 2.61
CA PHE A 177 -1.10 11.25 2.90
C PHE A 177 0.03 12.21 3.35
N PRO A 178 0.29 13.35 2.70
CA PRO A 178 1.34 14.27 3.16
C PRO A 178 0.98 15.01 4.46
N LYS A 179 -0.31 15.08 4.82
CA LYS A 179 -0.81 15.88 5.95
C LYS A 179 -0.60 15.20 7.31
N TYR A 180 -0.62 13.87 7.35
CA TYR A 180 -0.58 13.10 8.59
C TYR A 180 0.64 12.20 8.69
N LYS A 181 1.15 12.01 9.91
CA LYS A 181 2.25 11.08 10.25
C LYS A 181 2.14 10.66 11.71
N GLY A 182 2.84 9.57 12.09
CA GLY A 182 2.88 9.12 13.49
C GLY A 182 1.48 8.81 14.03
N VAL A 183 1.22 9.22 15.26
CA VAL A 183 -0.06 8.99 15.95
C VAL A 183 -1.23 9.64 15.22
N ASP A 184 -1.04 10.87 14.69
CA ASP A 184 -2.09 11.58 13.95
C ASP A 184 -2.56 10.78 12.72
N LEU A 185 -1.63 10.09 12.03
CA LEU A 185 -1.98 9.22 10.91
C LEU A 185 -2.71 7.96 11.39
N ILE A 186 -2.31 7.40 12.51
CA ILE A 186 -2.99 6.24 13.11
C ILE A 186 -4.43 6.63 13.49
N ASP A 187 -4.61 7.79 14.11
CA ASP A 187 -5.93 8.29 14.50
C ASP A 187 -6.81 8.56 13.29
N PHE A 188 -6.26 9.21 12.27
CA PHE A 188 -6.96 9.48 11.01
C PHE A 188 -7.47 8.19 10.36
N VAL A 189 -6.61 7.18 10.21
CA VAL A 189 -6.98 5.89 9.59
C VAL A 189 -7.99 5.11 10.45
N ASN A 190 -7.88 5.20 11.78
CA ASN A 190 -8.76 4.50 12.72
C ASN A 190 -10.13 5.19 12.88
N SER A 191 -10.25 6.48 12.54
CA SER A 191 -11.49 7.27 12.65
C SER A 191 -12.45 7.12 11.47
N ASP A 192 -12.13 6.26 10.49
CA ASP A 192 -12.91 6.09 9.26
C ASP A 192 -12.98 7.38 8.40
N PRO A 193 -11.86 7.75 7.75
CA PRO A 193 -11.71 9.02 7.04
C PRO A 193 -12.70 9.22 5.88
N ASN A 194 -13.34 8.17 5.41
CA ASN A 194 -14.25 8.21 4.24
C ASN A 194 -15.69 7.76 4.56
N GLY A 195 -16.05 7.55 5.83
CA GLY A 195 -17.40 7.11 6.23
C GLY A 195 -17.77 5.69 5.76
N ILE A 196 -16.78 4.92 5.32
CA ILE A 196 -16.99 3.56 4.83
C ILE A 196 -16.63 2.57 5.93
N LYS A 197 -17.54 2.40 6.90
CA LYS A 197 -17.44 1.27 7.84
C LYS A 197 -17.65 -0.03 7.07
N MET A 198 -16.55 -0.67 6.71
CA MET A 198 -16.63 -2.05 6.25
C MET A 198 -16.87 -2.94 7.45
N PRO A 199 -17.99 -3.68 7.52
CA PRO A 199 -18.17 -4.67 8.55
C PRO A 199 -17.08 -5.73 8.38
N LEU A 200 -16.16 -5.81 9.34
CA LEU A 200 -15.23 -6.93 9.41
C LEU A 200 -16.07 -8.20 9.56
N PRO A 201 -15.84 -9.24 8.78
CA PRO A 201 -16.54 -10.51 9.00
C PRO A 201 -16.21 -10.98 10.42
N ASN A 202 -17.24 -11.21 11.21
CA ASN A 202 -17.11 -11.89 12.48
C ASN A 202 -16.48 -13.27 12.19
N ARG A 203 -15.29 -13.51 12.72
CA ARG A 203 -14.68 -14.84 12.77
C ARG A 203 -15.23 -15.62 13.95
#